data_a29b16ec12122e3d91466c7ff639a795
#
_entry.id   a29b16ec12122e3d91466c7ff639a795
#
_cell.length_a   1.000
_cell.length_b   1.000
_cell.length_c   1.000
_cell.angle_alpha   90.00
_cell.angle_beta   90.00
_cell.angle_gamma   90.00
#
_symmetry.space_group_name_H-M   'P 1'
#
loop_
_entity.id
_entity.type
_entity.pdbx_description
1 polymer ?
#
loop_
_entity_poly.entity_id
_entity_poly.type
_entity_poly.pdbx_seq_one_letter_code
_entity_poly.pdbx_strand_id
1 'polypeptide(L)'
;MKRTVLTIVALGFAGPVWAQDNSSGIIPIISTKYGEKVCGYRVNLEKLSDHIERASGKPVISAFQDPDLPKMMDQMWKQYNEIGKAKACSGILKEYGPRGTVARGTVSGSSR
;
A
#
# COMPACT_ATOMS: atom_id res chain seq x y z
N MET A 1 -14.38 13.83 24.27
CA MET A 1 -14.38 13.65 23.87
C MET A 1 -14.32 13.43 23.45
N LYS A 2 -14.09 13.35 23.29
CA LYS A 2 -13.86 13.12 22.69
C LYS A 2 -13.58 12.64 22.16
N ARG A 3 -13.30 12.43 22.12
CA ARG A 3 -12.89 11.98 21.57
C ARG A 3 -12.56 11.53 20.96
N THR A 4 -12.22 11.44 20.91
CA THR A 4 -11.84 11.02 20.26
C THR A 4 -11.36 10.52 19.92
N VAL A 5 -11.16 10.41 20.08
CA VAL A 5 -10.74 9.92 19.64
C VAL A 5 -10.39 9.34 19.37
N LEU A 6 -10.17 9.25 19.42
CA LEU A 6 -9.85 8.74 19.06
C LEU A 6 -9.54 8.19 18.63
N THR A 7 -9.47 8.04 18.53
CA THR A 7 -9.21 7.55 18.14
C THR A 7 -8.68 7.05 17.77
N ILE A 8 -8.30 6.93 17.87
CA ILE A 8 -7.80 6.55 17.54
C ILE A 8 -7.43 5.83 17.35
N VAL A 9 -7.30 5.65 17.46
CA VAL A 9 -7.00 4.99 17.27
C VAL A 9 -6.66 4.41 17.00
N ALA A 10 -6.54 4.22 17.07
CA ALA A 10 -6.26 3.70 16.76
C ALA A 10 -5.96 3.30 16.44
N LEU A 11 -5.63 3.23 16.32
CA LEU A 11 -5.30 2.85 15.95
C LEU A 11 -4.74 2.39 15.68
N GLY A 12 -4.58 2.45 15.89
CA GLY A 12 -4.01 2.03 15.60
C GLY A 12 -3.09 1.50 15.12
N PHE A 13 -2.93 1.03 15.08
CA PHE A 13 -2.23 0.53 14.44
C PHE A 13 -2.50 0.35 13.40
N ALA A 14 -3.01 0.19 13.41
CA ALA A 14 -3.36 -0.07 12.26
C ALA A 14 -2.53 0.52 11.32
N GLY A 15 -2.74 0.69 10.34
CA GLY A 15 -1.85 1.21 9.39
C GLY A 15 -1.56 2.66 9.64
N PRO A 16 -0.52 3.17 9.05
CA PRO A 16 -0.22 4.58 9.10
C PRO A 16 -1.39 5.39 8.57
N VAL A 17 -1.51 6.60 9.03
CA VAL A 17 -2.61 7.46 8.61
C VAL A 17 -2.64 7.62 7.10
N TRP A 18 -1.49 7.79 6.49
CA TRP A 18 -1.44 7.99 5.05
C TRP A 18 -1.89 6.77 4.25
N ALA A 19 -1.91 5.58 4.85
CA ALA A 19 -2.34 4.39 4.13
C ALA A 19 -3.82 4.45 3.79
N GLN A 20 -4.56 5.37 4.37
CA GLN A 20 -5.97 5.53 4.11
C GLN A 20 -6.25 6.57 3.03
N ASP A 21 -5.22 7.28 2.61
CA ASP A 21 -5.38 8.33 1.61
C ASP A 21 -4.78 7.88 0.30
N ASN A 22 -5.62 7.41 -0.59
CA ASN A 22 -5.21 6.95 -1.91
C ASN A 22 -5.52 7.96 -2.99
N SER A 23 -5.80 9.20 -2.62
CA SER A 23 -6.25 10.18 -3.60
C SER A 23 -5.21 10.46 -4.68
N SER A 24 -3.92 10.30 -4.35
CA SER A 24 -2.86 10.50 -5.34
C SER A 24 -2.49 9.22 -6.07
N GLY A 25 -2.93 8.07 -5.56
CA GLY A 25 -2.62 6.80 -6.16
C GLY A 25 -1.24 6.27 -5.85
N ILE A 26 -0.44 6.96 -5.06
CA ILE A 26 0.93 6.53 -4.82
C ILE A 26 1.04 5.45 -3.75
N ILE A 27 0.12 5.41 -2.80
CA ILE A 27 0.18 4.43 -1.73
C ILE A 27 0.18 2.99 -2.27
N PRO A 28 -0.73 2.62 -3.19
CA PRO A 28 -0.69 1.25 -3.74
C PRO A 28 0.62 0.94 -4.45
N ILE A 29 1.21 1.93 -5.13
CA ILE A 29 2.50 1.72 -5.79
C ILE A 29 3.56 1.38 -4.76
N ILE A 30 3.62 2.13 -3.67
CA ILE A 30 4.63 1.95 -2.64
C ILE A 30 4.50 0.56 -2.00
N SER A 31 3.28 0.19 -1.65
CA SER A 31 3.04 -1.09 -0.97
C SER A 31 3.34 -2.28 -1.88
N THR A 32 2.85 -2.23 -3.13
CA THR A 32 3.06 -3.36 -4.04
C THR A 32 4.51 -3.46 -4.46
N LYS A 33 5.21 -2.32 -4.57
CA LYS A 33 6.63 -2.34 -4.90
C LYS A 33 7.43 -3.00 -3.79
N TYR A 34 7.10 -2.71 -2.54
CA TYR A 34 7.73 -3.37 -1.41
C TYR A 34 7.46 -4.87 -1.47
N GLY A 35 6.21 -5.23 -1.75
CA GLY A 35 5.85 -6.64 -1.89
C GLY A 35 6.67 -7.33 -2.97
N GLU A 36 6.87 -6.66 -4.08
CA GLU A 36 7.66 -7.22 -5.17
C GLU A 36 9.13 -7.36 -4.81
N LYS A 37 9.72 -6.28 -4.31
CA LYS A 37 11.18 -6.23 -4.10
C LYS A 37 11.64 -6.94 -2.84
N VAL A 38 10.87 -6.87 -1.79
CA VAL A 38 11.29 -7.38 -0.49
C VAL A 38 10.60 -8.70 -0.17
N CYS A 39 9.33 -8.83 -0.53
CA CYS A 39 8.55 -10.02 -0.18
C CYS A 39 8.60 -11.10 -1.25
N GLY A 40 9.04 -10.76 -2.45
CA GLY A 40 9.10 -11.72 -3.54
C GLY A 40 7.76 -12.00 -4.18
N TYR A 41 6.80 -11.13 -4.00
CA TYR A 41 5.48 -11.30 -4.59
C TYR A 41 5.49 -10.89 -6.06
N ARG A 42 4.52 -11.39 -6.80
CA ARG A 42 4.28 -10.97 -8.16
C ARG A 42 3.24 -9.86 -8.16
N VAL A 43 3.44 -8.87 -8.99
CA VAL A 43 2.51 -7.76 -9.11
C VAL A 43 1.78 -7.85 -10.43
N ASN A 44 0.45 -7.80 -10.38
CA ASN A 44 -0.38 -7.73 -11.56
C ASN A 44 -0.57 -6.25 -11.91
N LEU A 45 0.17 -5.81 -12.92
CA LEU A 45 0.20 -4.39 -13.25
C LEU A 45 -1.14 -3.89 -13.75
N GLU A 46 -1.89 -4.74 -14.44
CA GLU A 46 -3.20 -4.35 -14.94
C GLU A 46 -4.15 -4.06 -13.78
N LYS A 47 -4.19 -4.95 -12.81
CA LYS A 47 -5.06 -4.74 -11.65
C LYS A 47 -4.62 -3.57 -10.80
N LEU A 48 -3.32 -3.39 -10.67
CA LEU A 48 -2.78 -2.24 -9.95
C LEU A 48 -3.19 -0.95 -10.63
N SER A 49 -3.04 -0.89 -11.95
CA SER A 49 -3.41 0.30 -12.71
C SER A 49 -4.90 0.60 -12.58
N ASP A 50 -5.74 -0.41 -12.69
CA ASP A 50 -7.18 -0.26 -12.53
C ASP A 50 -7.52 0.33 -11.17
N HIS A 51 -6.91 -0.22 -10.15
CA HIS A 51 -7.18 0.24 -8.78
C HIS A 51 -6.77 1.70 -8.62
N ILE A 52 -5.57 2.05 -9.09
CA ILE A 52 -5.05 3.40 -8.95
C ILE A 52 -5.96 4.39 -9.69
N GLU A 53 -6.37 4.04 -10.91
CA GLU A 53 -7.21 4.93 -11.68
C GLU A 53 -8.58 5.13 -11.06
N ARG A 54 -9.15 4.06 -10.49
CA ARG A 54 -10.44 4.21 -9.83
C ARG A 54 -10.32 4.99 -8.53
N ALA A 55 -9.25 4.77 -7.79
CA ALA A 55 -9.08 5.43 -6.50
C ALA A 55 -8.73 6.90 -6.64
N SER A 56 -7.90 7.24 -7.63
CA SER A 56 -7.42 8.60 -7.80
C SER A 56 -8.22 9.41 -8.81
N GLY A 57 -8.93 8.74 -9.71
CA GLY A 57 -9.63 9.42 -10.80
C GLY A 57 -8.69 9.93 -11.88
N LYS A 58 -7.45 9.48 -11.89
CA LYS A 58 -6.43 9.94 -12.81
C LYS A 58 -5.75 8.76 -13.48
N PRO A 59 -5.13 8.96 -14.65
CA PRO A 59 -4.35 7.89 -15.27
C PRO A 59 -3.22 7.42 -14.35
N VAL A 60 -2.91 6.16 -14.45
CA VAL A 60 -1.89 5.58 -13.56
C VAL A 60 -0.52 6.27 -13.71
N ILE A 61 -0.23 6.78 -14.92
CA ILE A 61 1.04 7.45 -15.14
C ILE A 61 1.20 8.67 -14.22
N SER A 62 0.07 9.33 -13.88
CA SER A 62 0.12 10.47 -12.98
C SER A 62 0.67 10.08 -11.61
N ALA A 63 0.31 8.90 -11.13
CA ALA A 63 0.82 8.44 -9.83
C ALA A 63 2.30 8.14 -9.91
N PHE A 64 2.77 7.52 -10.99
CA PHE A 64 4.18 7.23 -11.14
C PHE A 64 5.02 8.49 -11.31
N GLN A 65 4.42 9.57 -11.77
CA GLN A 65 5.11 10.84 -11.96
C GLN A 65 4.92 11.81 -10.80
N ASP A 66 4.21 11.37 -9.77
CA ASP A 66 3.96 12.22 -8.61
C ASP A 66 5.30 12.57 -7.94
N PRO A 67 5.60 13.86 -7.75
CA PRO A 67 6.88 14.26 -7.15
C PRO A 67 7.05 13.77 -5.72
N ASP A 68 5.96 13.45 -5.04
CA ASP A 68 6.05 12.94 -3.66
C ASP A 68 6.34 11.45 -3.59
N LEU A 69 6.27 10.74 -4.72
CA LEU A 69 6.42 9.30 -4.71
C LEU A 69 7.74 8.82 -4.11
N PRO A 70 8.91 9.33 -4.55
CA PRO A 70 10.17 8.82 -3.99
C PRO A 70 10.30 9.05 -2.51
N LYS A 71 9.89 10.21 -2.04
CA LYS A 71 10.02 10.56 -0.63
C LYS A 71 9.07 9.72 0.22
N MET A 72 7.84 9.60 -0.21
CA MET A 72 6.85 8.81 0.52
C MET A 72 7.25 7.34 0.52
N MET A 73 7.76 6.83 -0.60
CA MET A 73 8.22 5.45 -0.68
C MET A 73 9.33 5.20 0.34
N ASP A 74 10.28 6.13 0.41
CA ASP A 74 11.38 6.01 1.35
C ASP A 74 10.87 5.92 2.79
N GLN A 75 9.93 6.79 3.14
CA GLN A 75 9.37 6.82 4.48
C GLN A 75 8.57 5.57 4.80
N MET A 76 7.74 5.13 3.89
CA MET A 76 6.91 3.95 4.13
C MET A 76 7.73 2.68 4.18
N TRP A 77 8.72 2.55 3.31
CA TRP A 77 9.59 1.37 3.34
C TRP A 77 10.37 1.29 4.64
N LYS A 78 10.81 2.45 5.14
CA LYS A 78 11.49 2.49 6.42
C LYS A 78 10.58 1.99 7.54
N GLN A 79 9.32 2.42 7.53
CA GLN A 79 8.37 1.95 8.52
C GLN A 79 8.09 0.47 8.38
N TYR A 80 7.96 -0.02 7.17
CA TYR A 80 7.77 -1.45 6.95
C TYR A 80 8.94 -2.23 7.53
N ASN A 81 10.14 -1.76 7.34
CA ASN A 81 11.32 -2.43 7.90
C ASN A 81 11.32 -2.39 9.41
N GLU A 82 10.82 -1.31 10.00
CA GLU A 82 10.77 -1.17 11.45
C GLU A 82 9.78 -2.13 12.08
N ILE A 83 8.63 -2.34 11.45
CA ILE A 83 7.66 -3.28 12.00
C ILE A 83 8.04 -4.73 11.73
N GLY A 84 8.98 -4.93 10.82
CA GLY A 84 9.45 -6.26 10.51
C GLY A 84 8.97 -6.72 9.15
N LYS A 85 9.89 -7.29 8.38
CA LYS A 85 9.62 -7.74 7.03
C LYS A 85 8.42 -8.70 6.97
N ALA A 86 8.37 -9.66 7.90
CA ALA A 86 7.30 -10.66 7.87
C ALA A 86 5.93 -10.03 8.07
N LYS A 87 5.85 -9.08 9.00
CA LYS A 87 4.59 -8.41 9.25
C LYS A 87 4.19 -7.49 8.11
N ALA A 88 5.17 -6.77 7.55
CA ALA A 88 4.91 -5.90 6.43
C ALA A 88 4.41 -6.70 5.22
N CYS A 89 5.07 -7.80 4.92
CA CYS A 89 4.67 -8.63 3.79
C CYS A 89 3.29 -9.24 4.00
N SER A 90 3.02 -9.69 5.21
CA SER A 90 1.70 -10.23 5.54
C SER A 90 0.62 -9.16 5.37
N GLY A 91 0.89 -7.94 5.80
CA GLY A 91 -0.05 -6.85 5.65
C GLY A 91 -0.33 -6.50 4.21
N ILE A 92 0.71 -6.48 3.39
CA ILE A 92 0.55 -6.20 1.97
C ILE A 92 -0.29 -7.28 1.31
N LEU A 93 -0.04 -8.54 1.65
CA LEU A 93 -0.82 -9.63 1.09
C LEU A 93 -2.28 -9.56 1.54
N LYS A 94 -2.51 -9.12 2.76
CA LYS A 94 -3.85 -8.99 3.29
C LYS A 94 -4.63 -7.90 2.55
N GLU A 95 -3.97 -6.86 2.11
CA GLU A 95 -4.62 -5.75 1.44
C GLU A 95 -4.66 -5.91 -0.08
N TYR A 96 -3.64 -6.47 -0.66
CA TYR A 96 -3.49 -6.52 -2.12
C TYR A 96 -3.39 -7.93 -2.67
N GLY A 97 -3.44 -8.93 -1.84
CA GLY A 97 -3.32 -10.32 -2.27
C GLY A 97 -4.58 -10.87 -2.90
N PRO A 98 -4.63 -12.19 -3.15
CA PRO A 98 -5.79 -12.80 -3.80
C PRO A 98 -7.10 -12.58 -3.07
N ARG A 99 -7.05 -12.36 -1.76
CA ARG A 99 -8.23 -12.03 -0.97
C ARG A 99 -8.12 -10.64 -0.38
N GLY A 100 -7.46 -9.74 -1.11
CA GLY A 100 -7.16 -8.44 -0.59
C GLY A 100 -8.37 -7.59 -0.29
N THR A 101 -8.26 -6.80 0.75
CA THR A 101 -9.35 -5.91 1.17
C THR A 101 -9.29 -4.57 0.47
N VAL A 102 -8.14 -4.18 -0.04
CA VAL A 102 -7.98 -2.89 -0.73
C VAL A 102 -8.04 -3.08 -2.24
N ALA A 103 -7.20 -3.95 -2.78
CA ALA A 103 -7.19 -4.19 -4.22
C ALA A 103 -6.88 -5.67 -4.47
N ARG A 104 -7.93 -6.45 -4.51
CA ARG A 104 -7.83 -7.88 -4.60
C ARG A 104 -7.07 -8.33 -5.83
N GLY A 105 -6.12 -9.23 -5.64
CA GLY A 105 -5.40 -9.85 -6.74
C GLY A 105 -4.30 -9.01 -7.33
N THR A 106 -3.98 -7.87 -6.73
CA THR A 106 -2.90 -7.02 -7.24
C THR A 106 -1.54 -7.68 -7.04
N VAL A 107 -1.35 -8.34 -5.91
CA VAL A 107 -0.14 -9.14 -5.71
C VAL A 107 -0.54 -10.57 -5.46
N SER A 108 0.34 -11.50 -5.82
CA SER A 108 0.16 -12.91 -5.49
C SER A 108 1.35 -13.36 -4.69
N GLY A 109 1.15 -14.42 -3.94
CA GLY A 109 2.19 -14.92 -3.07
C GLY A 109 3.43 -15.28 -3.83
N SER A 110 4.49 -15.49 -3.06
CA SER A 110 5.77 -15.78 -3.60
C SER A 110 5.73 -16.99 -4.45
N SER A 111 6.53 -16.98 -5.40
CA SER A 111 6.59 -18.06 -6.32
C SER A 111 7.22 -19.27 -5.75
N ARG A 112 7.66 -19.30 -4.75
CA ARG A 112 8.18 -20.34 -4.31
C ARG A 112 7.67 -20.87 -3.77
#